data_dccc847a7a97c8208bb937fc47d48e3e
#
_entry.id   dccc847a7a97c8208bb937fc47d48e3e
#
_cell.length_a   1.000
_cell.length_b   1.000
_cell.length_c   1.000
_cell.angle_alpha   90.00
_cell.angle_beta   90.00
_cell.angle_gamma   90.00
#
_symmetry.space_group_name_H-M   'P 1'
#
loop_
_entity.id
_entity.type
_entity.pdbx_description
1 polymer ?
#
loop_
_entity_poly.entity_id
_entity_poly.type
_entity_poly.pdbx_seq_one_letter_code
_entity_poly.pdbx_strand_id
1 'polypeptide(L)'
;MRIAFFAAILSVSLLACRDPLPPIETCEATETLEPICGFQNPEDLAVLPKGDFLLVSQFGSMDGAEPGSIALFDWQNREHRQLFPSSDEGKTFPDSDPEKVRRSPMEGWGTPDCPGEPDTDFAPHGIQLSRRGDGRLQLLVVNHGDREAIEFFEVVRNGSDVELRWRGCAIPPPDSYINSVVATPEGGFLATHMFPKSSGSFSLLKGMAGFATGYVLEWSPGAGFTQVPGTDVAMPNGIELSPDGKIIYLNVYLGNEFKKIRRSDGKTLASIELARPDNVRWNTDGSRLLVASHTGSISDMLACQQQETGSCPLGFEIVSIDPGDLSRVTLVANEGPPMGAATVAVQVGDDLYLGTFKGDRLARAPLATLISR
;
A
#
# COMPACT_ATOMS: atom_id res chain seq x y z
N MET A 1 69.33 -1.19 -0.49
CA MET A 1 68.00 -1.24 0.18
C MET A 1 66.97 -0.90 -0.92
N ARG A 2 66.36 -1.93 -1.55
CA ARG A 2 65.40 -1.76 -2.61
C ARG A 2 64.00 -1.86 -2.03
N ILE A 3 63.25 -0.78 -2.10
CA ILE A 3 61.84 -0.72 -1.66
C ILE A 3 61.01 -1.19 -2.85
N ALA A 4 60.33 -2.33 -2.68
CA ALA A 4 59.35 -2.83 -3.67
C ALA A 4 57.98 -2.17 -3.38
N PHE A 5 57.46 -1.42 -4.35
CA PHE A 5 56.09 -0.93 -4.36
C PHE A 5 55.15 -2.07 -4.80
N PHE A 6 54.31 -2.54 -3.87
CA PHE A 6 53.18 -3.38 -4.21
C PHE A 6 52.04 -2.47 -4.73
N ALA A 7 51.75 -2.52 -6.01
CA ALA A 7 50.56 -1.94 -6.60
C ALA A 7 49.38 -2.90 -6.35
N ALA A 8 48.48 -2.52 -5.45
CA ALA A 8 47.22 -3.20 -5.28
C ALA A 8 46.31 -2.81 -6.44
N ILE A 9 46.10 -3.73 -7.36
CA ILE A 9 45.10 -3.59 -8.46
C ILE A 9 43.73 -3.78 -7.80
N LEU A 10 43.03 -2.69 -7.61
CA LEU A 10 41.61 -2.67 -7.20
C LEU A 10 40.79 -3.12 -8.41
N SER A 11 40.39 -4.37 -8.45
CA SER A 11 39.43 -4.89 -9.43
C SER A 11 38.08 -4.27 -9.14
N VAL A 12 37.73 -3.20 -9.84
CA VAL A 12 36.37 -2.68 -9.91
C VAL A 12 35.58 -3.72 -10.72
N SER A 13 34.88 -4.58 -10.02
CA SER A 13 33.88 -5.46 -10.62
C SER A 13 32.82 -4.56 -11.27
N LEU A 14 32.81 -4.53 -12.60
CA LEU A 14 31.75 -3.96 -13.42
C LEU A 14 30.43 -4.59 -12.92
N LEU A 15 29.59 -3.82 -12.23
CA LEU A 15 28.19 -4.12 -12.12
C LEU A 15 27.69 -4.27 -13.57
N ALA A 16 27.49 -5.50 -14.01
CA ALA A 16 26.85 -5.78 -15.26
C ALA A 16 25.48 -5.11 -15.19
N CYS A 17 25.26 -4.06 -15.97
CA CYS A 17 23.93 -3.54 -16.25
C CYS A 17 23.14 -4.72 -16.83
N ARG A 18 22.30 -5.32 -16.01
CA ARG A 18 21.31 -6.28 -16.49
C ARG A 18 20.32 -5.46 -17.29
N ASP A 19 20.02 -5.86 -18.52
CA ASP A 19 18.95 -5.22 -19.29
C ASP A 19 17.66 -5.24 -18.45
N PRO A 20 16.92 -4.15 -18.41
CA PRO A 20 15.64 -4.12 -17.70
C PRO A 20 14.74 -5.24 -18.24
N LEU A 21 14.04 -5.91 -17.35
CA LEU A 21 13.07 -6.95 -17.72
C LEU A 21 12.00 -6.33 -18.63
N PRO A 22 11.67 -6.95 -19.78
CA PRO A 22 10.65 -6.39 -20.66
C PRO A 22 9.28 -6.34 -19.98
N PRO A 23 8.48 -5.29 -20.23
CA PRO A 23 7.15 -5.17 -19.68
C PRO A 23 6.23 -6.32 -20.11
N ILE A 24 5.29 -6.68 -19.26
CA ILE A 24 4.22 -7.63 -19.58
C ILE A 24 3.10 -6.87 -20.26
N GLU A 25 2.98 -6.97 -21.57
CA GLU A 25 1.96 -6.23 -22.34
C GLU A 25 0.68 -7.04 -22.57
N THR A 26 0.77 -8.39 -22.55
CA THR A 26 -0.40 -9.24 -22.80
C THR A 26 -1.29 -9.35 -21.55
N CYS A 27 -2.60 -9.38 -21.76
CA CYS A 27 -3.61 -9.60 -20.70
C CYS A 27 -4.16 -11.04 -20.80
N GLU A 28 -3.27 -12.02 -20.76
CA GLU A 28 -3.61 -13.42 -20.92
C GLU A 28 -3.45 -14.17 -19.59
N ALA A 29 -4.41 -15.04 -19.28
CA ALA A 29 -4.36 -15.86 -18.07
C ALA A 29 -3.29 -16.96 -18.17
N THR A 30 -2.72 -17.30 -17.02
CA THR A 30 -1.94 -18.52 -16.81
C THR A 30 -2.77 -19.56 -16.05
N GLU A 31 -2.17 -20.68 -15.71
CA GLU A 31 -2.84 -21.72 -14.92
C GLU A 31 -3.19 -21.25 -13.49
N THR A 32 -2.46 -20.29 -12.94
CA THR A 32 -2.57 -19.86 -11.54
C THR A 32 -3.11 -18.46 -11.36
N LEU A 33 -2.92 -17.58 -12.35
CA LEU A 33 -3.27 -16.17 -12.29
C LEU A 33 -4.08 -15.74 -13.50
N GLU A 34 -5.16 -15.03 -13.23
CA GLU A 34 -6.03 -14.45 -14.23
C GLU A 34 -5.92 -12.91 -14.15
N PRO A 35 -5.32 -12.22 -15.15
CA PRO A 35 -5.20 -10.77 -15.15
C PRO A 35 -6.55 -10.11 -15.43
N ILE A 36 -6.75 -8.93 -14.82
CA ILE A 36 -7.91 -8.07 -15.02
C ILE A 36 -7.33 -6.69 -15.35
N CYS A 37 -7.26 -6.39 -16.65
CA CYS A 37 -6.58 -5.20 -17.16
C CYS A 37 -7.49 -3.97 -17.22
N GLY A 38 -6.88 -2.79 -17.41
CA GLY A 38 -7.58 -1.51 -17.52
C GLY A 38 -7.50 -0.64 -16.28
N PHE A 39 -6.64 -0.97 -15.32
CA PHE A 39 -6.33 -0.17 -14.14
C PHE A 39 -5.08 0.70 -14.38
N GLN A 40 -4.80 1.58 -13.41
CA GLN A 40 -3.60 2.42 -13.39
C GLN A 40 -2.87 2.23 -12.07
N ASN A 41 -1.79 1.46 -12.09
CA ASN A 41 -0.97 1.17 -10.90
C ASN A 41 -1.84 0.87 -9.66
N PRO A 42 -2.67 -0.21 -9.69
CA PRO A 42 -3.61 -0.53 -8.60
C PRO A 42 -2.84 -1.08 -7.40
N GLU A 43 -2.34 -0.18 -6.57
CA GLU A 43 -1.36 -0.47 -5.53
C GLU A 43 -1.97 -1.14 -4.31
N ASP A 44 -3.17 -0.70 -3.87
CA ASP A 44 -3.79 -1.25 -2.67
C ASP A 44 -5.30 -1.51 -2.85
N LEU A 45 -5.81 -2.48 -2.08
CA LEU A 45 -7.16 -3.00 -2.21
C LEU A 45 -7.86 -3.07 -0.85
N ALA A 46 -9.16 -2.74 -0.83
CA ALA A 46 -10.01 -2.95 0.33
C ALA A 46 -11.35 -3.58 -0.07
N VAL A 47 -11.73 -4.66 0.63
CA VAL A 47 -12.99 -5.38 0.37
C VAL A 47 -14.15 -4.66 1.05
N LEU A 48 -15.21 -4.30 0.31
CA LEU A 48 -16.42 -3.76 0.90
C LEU A 48 -17.19 -4.83 1.70
N PRO A 49 -17.88 -4.44 2.80
CA PRO A 49 -18.75 -5.37 3.52
C PRO A 49 -19.76 -6.02 2.58
N LYS A 50 -19.96 -7.33 2.68
CA LYS A 50 -20.65 -8.28 1.82
C LYS A 50 -19.76 -8.91 0.73
N GLY A 51 -18.54 -8.38 0.48
CA GLY A 51 -17.59 -8.97 -0.46
C GLY A 51 -17.98 -8.88 -1.93
N ASP A 52 -18.86 -7.93 -2.30
CA ASP A 52 -19.34 -7.77 -3.68
C ASP A 52 -18.54 -6.75 -4.50
N PHE A 53 -17.81 -5.87 -3.83
CA PHE A 53 -16.97 -4.85 -4.46
C PHE A 53 -15.62 -4.73 -3.77
N LEU A 54 -14.63 -4.29 -4.55
CA LEU A 54 -13.33 -3.83 -4.05
C LEU A 54 -13.19 -2.32 -4.26
N LEU A 55 -12.63 -1.64 -3.29
CA LEU A 55 -12.03 -0.33 -3.47
C LEU A 55 -10.59 -0.54 -3.91
N VAL A 56 -10.17 0.17 -4.94
CA VAL A 56 -8.84 0.06 -5.55
C VAL A 56 -8.16 1.41 -5.48
N SER A 57 -7.01 1.46 -4.82
CA SER A 57 -6.10 2.61 -4.85
C SER A 57 -5.30 2.56 -6.14
N GLN A 58 -5.58 3.46 -7.07
CA GLN A 58 -4.83 3.63 -8.30
C GLN A 58 -3.82 4.77 -8.10
N PHE A 59 -2.55 4.44 -7.92
CA PHE A 59 -1.53 5.37 -7.45
C PHE A 59 -1.25 6.55 -8.41
N GLY A 60 -1.56 6.41 -9.69
CA GLY A 60 -1.11 7.36 -10.70
C GLY A 60 0.33 7.08 -11.13
N SER A 61 1.13 8.12 -11.32
CA SER A 61 2.56 7.95 -11.64
C SER A 61 3.44 8.27 -10.44
N MET A 62 4.57 7.54 -10.31
CA MET A 62 5.53 7.74 -9.21
C MET A 62 6.22 9.10 -9.23
N ASP A 63 6.27 9.76 -10.38
CA ASP A 63 6.85 11.10 -10.58
C ASP A 63 5.81 12.22 -10.42
N GLY A 64 4.55 11.88 -10.15
CA GLY A 64 3.45 12.83 -10.02
C GLY A 64 2.97 13.44 -11.34
N ALA A 65 3.41 12.94 -12.51
CA ALA A 65 2.99 13.47 -13.79
C ALA A 65 1.53 13.11 -14.13
N GLU A 66 1.05 11.99 -13.63
CA GLU A 66 -0.32 11.53 -13.78
C GLU A 66 -0.98 11.37 -12.41
N PRO A 67 -2.12 12.03 -12.15
CA PRO A 67 -2.86 11.86 -10.92
C PRO A 67 -3.44 10.44 -10.81
N GLY A 68 -3.61 9.99 -9.59
CA GLY A 68 -4.25 8.74 -9.27
C GLY A 68 -5.73 8.88 -8.97
N SER A 69 -6.34 7.79 -8.53
CA SER A 69 -7.77 7.75 -8.19
C SER A 69 -8.11 6.61 -7.24
N ILE A 70 -9.29 6.70 -6.61
CA ILE A 70 -9.92 5.53 -5.98
C ILE A 70 -11.00 5.02 -6.93
N ALA A 71 -10.90 3.74 -7.31
CA ALA A 71 -11.91 3.08 -8.12
C ALA A 71 -12.75 2.09 -7.30
N LEU A 72 -13.98 1.86 -7.76
CA LEU A 72 -14.82 0.74 -7.34
C LEU A 72 -14.72 -0.35 -8.40
N PHE A 73 -14.40 -1.56 -7.99
CA PHE A 73 -14.35 -2.71 -8.87
C PHE A 73 -15.43 -3.73 -8.48
N ASP A 74 -16.34 -3.98 -9.43
CA ASP A 74 -17.31 -5.08 -9.41
C ASP A 74 -16.64 -6.34 -9.98
N TRP A 75 -16.16 -7.19 -9.09
CA TRP A 75 -15.42 -8.38 -9.50
C TRP A 75 -16.31 -9.45 -10.18
N GLN A 76 -17.63 -9.43 -9.93
CA GLN A 76 -18.58 -10.36 -10.55
C GLN A 76 -18.83 -10.01 -12.02
N ASN A 77 -19.02 -8.72 -12.31
CA ASN A 77 -19.24 -8.21 -13.65
C ASN A 77 -17.94 -7.80 -14.38
N ARG A 78 -16.80 -7.76 -13.65
CA ARG A 78 -15.50 -7.31 -14.15
C ARG A 78 -15.50 -5.88 -14.65
N GLU A 79 -16.29 -5.04 -14.03
CA GLU A 79 -16.41 -3.63 -14.36
C GLU A 79 -15.82 -2.78 -13.23
N HIS A 80 -15.16 -1.70 -13.58
CA HIS A 80 -14.70 -0.73 -12.60
C HIS A 80 -15.09 0.70 -13.02
N ARG A 81 -15.24 1.55 -12.01
CA ARG A 81 -15.49 2.97 -12.19
C ARG A 81 -14.74 3.79 -11.15
N GLN A 82 -14.34 4.98 -11.54
CA GLN A 82 -13.71 5.93 -10.63
C GLN A 82 -14.74 6.45 -9.61
N LEU A 83 -14.34 6.51 -8.33
CA LEU A 83 -15.11 7.11 -7.24
C LEU A 83 -14.57 8.47 -6.83
N PHE A 84 -13.25 8.62 -6.82
CA PHE A 84 -12.58 9.86 -6.44
C PHE A 84 -11.24 10.02 -7.18
N PRO A 85 -10.87 11.23 -7.68
CA PRO A 85 -11.75 12.40 -7.81
C PRO A 85 -13.00 12.08 -8.62
N SER A 86 -14.12 12.79 -8.36
CA SER A 86 -15.37 12.56 -9.10
C SER A 86 -15.17 12.95 -10.56
N SER A 87 -15.49 12.05 -11.49
CA SER A 87 -15.47 12.33 -12.93
C SER A 87 -16.63 13.22 -13.40
N ASP A 88 -17.57 13.51 -12.52
CA ASP A 88 -18.75 14.33 -12.81
C ASP A 88 -18.42 15.83 -12.71
N GLU A 89 -17.70 16.38 -13.67
CA GLU A 89 -17.57 17.84 -13.89
C GLU A 89 -18.94 18.55 -14.16
N GLY A 90 -20.06 17.88 -14.01
CA GLY A 90 -21.38 18.38 -14.39
C GLY A 90 -22.47 18.36 -13.34
N LYS A 91 -22.28 17.72 -12.19
CA LYS A 91 -23.29 17.77 -11.10
C LYS A 91 -23.01 18.93 -10.16
N THR A 92 -23.30 20.15 -10.62
CA THR A 92 -23.49 21.30 -9.72
C THR A 92 -24.64 20.98 -8.78
N PHE A 93 -24.36 20.82 -7.49
CA PHE A 93 -25.39 20.92 -6.47
C PHE A 93 -26.00 22.32 -6.55
N PRO A 94 -27.35 22.51 -6.46
CA PRO A 94 -28.04 23.72 -6.84
C PRO A 94 -27.70 24.99 -6.06
N ASP A 95 -26.74 25.04 -5.18
CA ASP A 95 -26.40 26.19 -4.34
C ASP A 95 -24.89 26.41 -4.08
N SER A 96 -24.00 26.01 -4.99
CA SER A 96 -22.57 26.23 -4.76
C SER A 96 -21.90 26.98 -5.90
N ASP A 97 -21.30 28.13 -5.54
CA ASP A 97 -20.36 28.89 -6.35
C ASP A 97 -19.17 28.01 -6.74
N PRO A 98 -18.87 27.78 -8.05
CA PRO A 98 -17.78 26.90 -8.48
C PRO A 98 -16.39 27.26 -7.99
N GLU A 99 -16.18 28.48 -7.54
CA GLU A 99 -14.88 28.98 -7.02
C GLU A 99 -14.68 28.76 -5.52
N LYS A 100 -15.64 28.23 -4.77
CA LYS A 100 -15.61 28.31 -3.31
C LYS A 100 -15.87 27.04 -2.49
N VAL A 101 -16.11 25.87 -3.06
CA VAL A 101 -16.48 24.74 -2.21
C VAL A 101 -15.50 23.58 -2.33
N ARG A 102 -14.25 23.78 -1.92
CA ARG A 102 -13.53 22.67 -1.26
C ARG A 102 -14.33 22.36 0.00
N ARG A 103 -14.80 21.11 0.13
CA ARG A 103 -15.58 20.71 1.31
C ARG A 103 -14.76 20.98 2.56
N SER A 104 -15.35 21.66 3.53
CA SER A 104 -14.72 21.86 4.84
C SER A 104 -14.65 20.55 5.60
N PRO A 105 -13.61 20.34 6.44
CA PRO A 105 -13.53 19.17 7.30
C PRO A 105 -14.77 19.03 8.19
N MET A 106 -15.22 17.79 8.36
CA MET A 106 -16.31 17.47 9.27
C MET A 106 -15.74 17.16 10.65
N GLU A 107 -16.38 17.68 11.69
CA GLU A 107 -15.97 17.42 13.08
C GLU A 107 -15.81 15.92 13.36
N GLY A 108 -14.69 15.55 13.99
CA GLY A 108 -14.36 14.17 14.30
C GLY A 108 -13.79 13.34 13.13
N TRP A 109 -13.48 13.99 11.98
CA TRP A 109 -12.83 13.37 10.84
C TRP A 109 -11.52 14.09 10.50
N GLY A 110 -10.43 13.64 11.09
CA GLY A 110 -9.12 14.28 10.91
C GLY A 110 -8.87 15.44 11.86
N THR A 111 -7.95 16.34 11.48
CA THR A 111 -7.56 17.50 12.27
C THR A 111 -8.40 18.72 11.92
N PRO A 112 -8.67 19.62 12.88
CA PRO A 112 -9.44 20.85 12.62
C PRO A 112 -8.78 21.81 11.61
N ASP A 113 -7.46 21.76 11.47
CA ASP A 113 -6.63 22.55 10.59
C ASP A 113 -6.40 21.92 9.21
N CYS A 114 -7.09 20.83 8.90
CA CYS A 114 -7.09 20.25 7.57
C CYS A 114 -7.56 21.27 6.52
N PRO A 115 -6.77 21.54 5.44
CA PRO A 115 -7.01 22.68 4.56
C PRO A 115 -8.21 22.53 3.60
N GLY A 116 -8.92 21.42 3.66
CA GLY A 116 -10.07 21.12 2.79
C GLY A 116 -9.85 19.86 1.95
N GLU A 117 -10.84 19.54 1.10
CA GLU A 117 -10.79 18.40 0.18
C GLU A 117 -9.55 18.46 -0.72
N PRO A 118 -8.87 17.31 -0.99
CA PRO A 118 -7.71 17.30 -1.87
C PRO A 118 -8.07 17.72 -3.29
N ASP A 119 -7.08 18.22 -4.01
CA ASP A 119 -7.21 18.67 -5.40
C ASP A 119 -7.31 17.48 -6.36
N THR A 120 -7.46 17.77 -7.65
CA THR A 120 -7.37 16.77 -8.73
C THR A 120 -5.97 16.16 -8.85
N ASP A 121 -4.94 16.81 -8.32
CA ASP A 121 -3.62 16.23 -8.13
C ASP A 121 -3.63 15.34 -6.88
N PHE A 122 -4.27 14.18 -7.03
CA PHE A 122 -4.48 13.18 -5.99
C PHE A 122 -3.69 11.91 -6.33
N ALA A 123 -2.88 11.42 -5.41
CA ALA A 123 -2.06 10.22 -5.59
C ALA A 123 -2.25 9.26 -4.41
N PRO A 124 -3.32 8.44 -4.42
CA PRO A 124 -3.61 7.51 -3.33
C PRO A 124 -2.62 6.36 -3.32
N HIS A 125 -2.11 6.00 -2.15
CA HIS A 125 -1.22 4.88 -1.90
C HIS A 125 -1.92 3.84 -1.03
N GLY A 126 -1.44 3.58 0.19
CA GLY A 126 -2.08 2.65 1.10
C GLY A 126 -3.50 3.10 1.49
N ILE A 127 -4.44 2.17 1.50
CA ILE A 127 -5.83 2.42 1.90
C ILE A 127 -6.28 1.43 2.97
N GLN A 128 -7.22 1.84 3.83
CA GLN A 128 -7.79 0.93 4.82
C GLN A 128 -9.24 1.26 5.10
N LEU A 129 -10.09 0.25 4.92
CA LEU A 129 -11.52 0.32 5.20
C LEU A 129 -11.80 -0.11 6.63
N SER A 130 -12.52 0.69 7.39
CA SER A 130 -12.88 0.40 8.77
C SER A 130 -14.27 0.90 9.13
N ARG A 131 -14.79 0.40 10.23
CA ARG A 131 -16.04 0.90 10.80
C ARG A 131 -15.73 1.79 12.00
N ARG A 132 -16.24 3.01 11.99
CA ARG A 132 -16.13 3.97 13.09
C ARG A 132 -17.03 3.57 14.26
N GLY A 133 -16.77 4.14 15.45
CA GLY A 133 -17.58 3.94 16.64
C GLY A 133 -19.05 4.40 16.49
N ASP A 134 -19.32 5.32 15.56
CA ASP A 134 -20.67 5.79 15.21
C ASP A 134 -21.38 4.89 14.18
N GLY A 135 -20.75 3.80 13.76
CA GLY A 135 -21.27 2.82 12.82
C GLY A 135 -21.04 3.16 11.34
N ARG A 136 -20.56 4.37 11.00
CA ARG A 136 -20.24 4.77 9.63
C ARG A 136 -19.02 4.00 9.11
N LEU A 137 -19.02 3.73 7.80
CA LEU A 137 -17.90 3.09 7.14
C LEU A 137 -16.92 4.17 6.69
N GLN A 138 -15.65 4.01 7.04
CA GLN A 138 -14.55 4.94 6.77
C GLN A 138 -13.51 4.28 5.87
N LEU A 139 -13.07 4.99 4.86
CA LEU A 139 -11.85 4.69 4.12
C LEU A 139 -10.78 5.72 4.51
N LEU A 140 -9.67 5.25 5.05
CA LEU A 140 -8.45 6.03 5.21
C LEU A 140 -7.63 5.86 3.94
N VAL A 141 -7.05 6.95 3.45
CA VAL A 141 -6.25 6.97 2.21
C VAL A 141 -4.99 7.78 2.44
N VAL A 142 -3.84 7.17 2.24
CA VAL A 142 -2.57 7.89 2.12
C VAL A 142 -2.57 8.66 0.80
N ASN A 143 -2.35 9.96 0.84
CA ASN A 143 -2.29 10.82 -0.34
C ASN A 143 -0.90 11.48 -0.46
N HIS A 144 -0.30 11.40 -1.66
CA HIS A 144 1.00 12.00 -2.00
C HIS A 144 0.90 13.13 -3.03
N GLY A 145 -0.29 13.41 -3.56
CA GLY A 145 -0.51 14.37 -4.63
C GLY A 145 -0.25 15.82 -4.21
N ASP A 146 -1.28 16.63 -4.14
CA ASP A 146 -1.19 18.03 -3.73
C ASP A 146 -0.59 18.23 -2.33
N ARG A 147 -0.64 17.19 -1.50
CA ARG A 147 -0.10 17.14 -0.14
C ARG A 147 0.19 15.73 0.35
N GLU A 148 1.09 15.62 1.31
CA GLU A 148 1.23 14.43 2.13
C GLU A 148 0.15 14.45 3.21
N ALA A 149 -0.79 13.49 3.18
CA ALA A 149 -1.89 13.44 4.13
C ALA A 149 -2.44 12.03 4.31
N ILE A 150 -3.13 11.81 5.43
CA ILE A 150 -4.12 10.74 5.53
C ILE A 150 -5.49 11.39 5.33
N GLU A 151 -6.13 11.07 4.20
CA GLU A 151 -7.46 11.54 3.85
C GLU A 151 -8.52 10.62 4.44
N PHE A 152 -9.63 11.19 4.90
CA PHE A 152 -10.75 10.47 5.49
C PHE A 152 -11.95 10.56 4.57
N PHE A 153 -12.40 9.42 4.07
CA PHE A 153 -13.63 9.32 3.31
C PHE A 153 -14.69 8.52 4.07
N GLU A 154 -15.93 8.98 4.04
CA GLU A 154 -17.09 8.17 4.38
C GLU A 154 -17.51 7.37 3.15
N VAL A 155 -17.63 6.06 3.30
CA VAL A 155 -18.17 5.19 2.25
C VAL A 155 -19.67 5.08 2.44
N VAL A 156 -20.43 5.69 1.54
CA VAL A 156 -21.89 5.66 1.56
C VAL A 156 -22.37 4.64 0.53
N ARG A 157 -23.26 3.75 0.97
CA ARG A 157 -23.76 2.69 0.12
C ARG A 157 -25.28 2.65 0.08
N ASN A 158 -25.86 2.68 -1.13
CA ASN A 158 -27.28 2.53 -1.42
C ASN A 158 -27.47 1.37 -2.40
N GLY A 159 -27.69 0.14 -1.89
CA GLY A 159 -27.76 -1.05 -2.75
C GLY A 159 -26.42 -1.35 -3.43
N SER A 160 -26.37 -1.33 -4.75
CA SER A 160 -25.17 -1.45 -5.58
C SER A 160 -24.44 -0.11 -5.79
N ASP A 161 -25.09 1.00 -5.48
CA ASP A 161 -24.46 2.30 -5.61
C ASP A 161 -23.54 2.59 -4.42
N VAL A 162 -22.28 2.95 -4.70
CA VAL A 162 -21.24 3.27 -3.73
C VAL A 162 -20.67 4.64 -4.05
N GLU A 163 -20.60 5.49 -3.04
CA GLU A 163 -20.09 6.86 -3.12
C GLU A 163 -19.01 7.05 -2.04
N LEU A 164 -17.94 7.77 -2.39
CA LEU A 164 -16.96 8.27 -1.44
C LEU A 164 -17.26 9.75 -1.15
N ARG A 165 -17.46 10.06 0.13
CA ARG A 165 -17.63 11.43 0.61
C ARG A 165 -16.42 11.83 1.43
N TRP A 166 -15.60 12.71 0.91
CA TRP A 166 -14.49 13.26 1.70
C TRP A 166 -15.02 13.95 2.97
N ARG A 167 -14.32 13.73 4.09
CA ARG A 167 -14.75 14.22 5.41
C ARG A 167 -13.68 15.02 6.14
N GLY A 168 -12.42 14.85 5.81
CA GLY A 168 -11.32 15.53 6.46
C GLY A 168 -9.98 14.90 6.16
N CYS A 169 -8.93 15.42 6.77
CA CYS A 169 -7.58 14.88 6.65
C CYS A 169 -6.78 15.05 7.94
N ALA A 170 -5.68 14.33 8.05
CA ALA A 170 -4.62 14.56 9.03
C ALA A 170 -3.30 14.73 8.30
N ILE A 171 -2.62 15.88 8.52
CA ILE A 171 -1.34 16.18 7.89
C ILE A 171 -0.22 15.65 8.79
N PRO A 172 0.61 14.70 8.33
CA PRO A 172 1.72 14.18 9.12
C PRO A 172 2.82 15.24 9.33
N PRO A 173 3.79 15.00 10.23
CA PRO A 173 4.92 15.89 10.42
C PRO A 173 5.62 16.23 9.09
N PRO A 174 6.19 17.43 8.96
CA PRO A 174 6.93 17.84 7.76
C PRO A 174 7.98 16.79 7.34
N ASP A 175 8.22 16.67 6.03
CA ASP A 175 9.18 15.73 5.45
C ASP A 175 8.81 14.25 5.59
N SER A 176 7.56 13.93 5.98
CA SER A 176 7.07 12.56 6.02
C SER A 176 6.84 12.02 4.60
N TYR A 177 7.12 10.74 4.40
CA TYR A 177 6.65 9.94 3.28
C TYR A 177 5.96 8.69 3.84
N ILE A 178 4.64 8.69 3.76
CA ILE A 178 3.79 7.64 4.36
C ILE A 178 3.56 6.55 3.31
N ASN A 179 3.50 5.29 3.71
CA ASN A 179 3.17 4.19 2.79
C ASN A 179 1.79 3.60 3.09
N SER A 180 1.59 3.11 4.29
CA SER A 180 0.39 2.36 4.67
C SER A 180 -0.27 2.94 5.91
N VAL A 181 -1.55 2.67 6.08
CA VAL A 181 -2.36 3.16 7.20
C VAL A 181 -3.28 2.06 7.72
N VAL A 182 -3.52 2.04 9.05
CA VAL A 182 -4.50 1.15 9.68
C VAL A 182 -5.22 1.89 10.80
N ALA A 183 -6.56 1.82 10.83
CA ALA A 183 -7.37 2.45 11.85
C ALA A 183 -7.19 1.78 13.21
N THR A 184 -7.24 2.57 14.29
CA THR A 184 -7.23 2.06 15.66
C THR A 184 -8.65 1.99 16.24
N PRO A 185 -8.90 1.07 17.19
CA PRO A 185 -10.21 0.97 17.85
C PRO A 185 -10.66 2.26 18.55
N GLU A 186 -9.71 3.11 18.93
CA GLU A 186 -9.95 4.37 19.64
C GLU A 186 -10.33 5.52 18.68
N GLY A 187 -10.44 5.26 17.38
CA GLY A 187 -10.84 6.23 16.36
C GLY A 187 -9.71 7.06 15.78
N GLY A 188 -8.46 6.67 16.04
CA GLY A 188 -7.26 7.16 15.39
C GLY A 188 -6.78 6.20 14.30
N PHE A 189 -5.47 6.29 13.97
CA PHE A 189 -4.81 5.37 13.05
C PHE A 189 -3.32 5.24 13.37
N LEU A 190 -2.71 4.16 12.87
CA LEU A 190 -1.27 4.04 12.71
C LEU A 190 -0.91 4.20 11.24
N ALA A 191 0.25 4.80 10.97
CA ALA A 191 0.77 4.96 9.60
C ALA A 191 2.27 4.69 9.56
N THR A 192 2.75 4.07 8.50
CA THR A 192 4.17 3.83 8.31
C THR A 192 4.82 5.02 7.62
N HIS A 193 5.74 5.70 8.32
CA HIS A 193 6.65 6.68 7.73
C HIS A 193 7.89 5.96 7.22
N MET A 194 8.01 5.81 5.89
CA MET A 194 9.07 5.02 5.27
C MET A 194 10.45 5.66 5.42
N PHE A 195 10.52 6.96 5.12
CA PHE A 195 11.75 7.76 5.14
C PHE A 195 11.42 9.25 5.00
N PRO A 196 12.34 10.17 5.35
CA PRO A 196 12.20 11.59 5.05
C PRO A 196 12.21 11.84 3.53
N LYS A 197 11.21 12.54 2.99
CA LYS A 197 11.10 12.86 1.54
C LYS A 197 12.39 13.50 0.99
N SER A 198 12.99 14.41 1.76
CA SER A 198 14.22 15.11 1.40
C SER A 198 15.45 14.22 1.21
N SER A 199 15.41 12.97 1.70
CA SER A 199 16.55 12.06 1.71
C SER A 199 16.27 10.71 1.03
N GLY A 200 15.27 10.63 0.13
CA GLY A 200 14.79 9.37 -0.44
C GLY A 200 15.89 8.44 -0.98
N SER A 201 16.76 8.93 -1.88
CA SER A 201 17.86 8.12 -2.45
C SER A 201 18.90 7.73 -1.39
N PHE A 202 19.21 8.61 -0.44
CA PHE A 202 20.12 8.31 0.67
C PHE A 202 19.48 7.32 1.64
N SER A 203 18.19 7.46 1.90
CA SER A 203 17.42 6.53 2.74
C SER A 203 17.39 5.12 2.14
N LEU A 204 17.27 4.99 0.81
CA LEU A 204 17.36 3.70 0.13
C LEU A 204 18.71 3.01 0.41
N LEU A 205 19.84 3.73 0.22
CA LEU A 205 21.17 3.20 0.51
C LEU A 205 21.35 2.84 1.99
N LYS A 206 20.85 3.69 2.90
CA LYS A 206 20.88 3.48 4.33
C LYS A 206 20.10 2.23 4.73
N GLY A 207 18.88 2.06 4.19
CA GLY A 207 18.03 0.90 4.43
C GLY A 207 18.63 -0.40 3.88
N MET A 208 19.21 -0.38 2.68
CA MET A 208 19.95 -1.52 2.11
C MET A 208 21.15 -1.94 2.96
N ALA A 209 21.76 -1.00 3.69
CA ALA A 209 22.82 -1.28 4.66
C ALA A 209 22.27 -1.76 6.03
N GLY A 210 20.95 -1.97 6.18
CA GLY A 210 20.31 -2.47 7.39
C GLY A 210 20.02 -1.41 8.45
N PHE A 211 20.20 -0.12 8.15
CA PHE A 211 19.89 0.96 9.09
C PHE A 211 18.43 1.41 8.99
N ALA A 212 17.86 1.78 10.13
CA ALA A 212 16.51 2.33 10.19
C ALA A 212 16.39 3.61 9.34
N THR A 213 15.35 3.70 8.53
CA THR A 213 15.04 4.86 7.69
C THR A 213 13.74 5.54 8.11
N GLY A 214 12.85 4.81 8.77
CA GLY A 214 11.54 5.26 9.18
C GLY A 214 11.02 4.52 10.41
N TYR A 215 9.76 4.78 10.72
CA TYR A 215 9.09 4.30 11.94
C TYR A 215 7.57 4.33 11.75
N VAL A 216 6.83 3.85 12.75
CA VAL A 216 5.36 3.95 12.79
C VAL A 216 4.96 5.25 13.50
N LEU A 217 4.08 6.02 12.88
CA LEU A 217 3.35 7.15 13.47
C LEU A 217 2.01 6.65 13.99
N GLU A 218 1.61 7.14 15.15
CA GLU A 218 0.26 7.03 15.68
C GLU A 218 -0.38 8.41 15.70
N TRP A 219 -1.57 8.51 15.13
CA TRP A 219 -2.40 9.70 15.23
C TRP A 219 -3.66 9.39 16.03
N SER A 220 -4.03 10.29 16.93
CA SER A 220 -5.30 10.22 17.63
C SER A 220 -5.97 11.59 17.72
N PRO A 221 -7.32 11.63 17.71
CA PRO A 221 -8.06 12.87 17.84
C PRO A 221 -7.64 13.65 19.09
N GLY A 222 -7.32 14.92 18.93
CA GLY A 222 -6.94 15.84 20.02
C GLY A 222 -5.48 15.74 20.51
N ALA A 223 -4.76 14.62 20.27
CA ALA A 223 -3.34 14.48 20.61
C ALA A 223 -2.40 14.67 19.40
N GLY A 224 -2.92 14.51 18.15
CA GLY A 224 -2.11 14.61 16.95
C GLY A 224 -1.21 13.42 16.73
N PHE A 225 -0.09 13.63 16.04
CA PHE A 225 0.86 12.58 15.70
C PHE A 225 1.92 12.37 16.78
N THR A 226 2.22 11.11 17.07
CA THR A 226 3.34 10.66 17.92
C THR A 226 4.02 9.48 17.27
N GLN A 227 5.33 9.30 17.51
CA GLN A 227 6.04 8.11 17.07
C GLN A 227 5.74 6.95 18.03
N VAL A 228 5.45 5.77 17.49
CA VAL A 228 5.36 4.53 18.28
C VAL A 228 6.77 4.10 18.67
N PRO A 229 7.11 3.99 19.95
CA PRO A 229 8.44 3.58 20.38
C PRO A 229 8.86 2.22 19.80
N GLY A 230 10.15 2.01 19.53
CA GLY A 230 10.70 0.71 19.11
C GLY A 230 10.31 0.25 17.70
N THR A 231 9.74 1.15 16.88
CA THR A 231 9.38 0.86 15.49
C THR A 231 10.33 1.43 14.46
N ASP A 232 11.51 1.89 14.88
CA ASP A 232 12.56 2.35 13.97
C ASP A 232 13.14 1.18 13.20
N VAL A 233 12.90 1.14 11.87
CA VAL A 233 13.27 0.01 11.01
C VAL A 233 13.69 0.48 9.61
N ALA A 234 14.26 -0.45 8.82
CA ALA A 234 14.69 -0.19 7.45
C ALA A 234 13.49 -0.25 6.49
N MET A 235 12.91 0.92 6.20
CA MET A 235 11.80 1.10 5.27
C MET A 235 10.53 0.35 5.72
N PRO A 236 9.87 0.83 6.81
CA PRO A 236 8.58 0.29 7.21
C PRO A 236 7.58 0.51 6.07
N ASN A 237 6.83 -0.55 5.71
CA ASN A 237 5.91 -0.56 4.59
C ASN A 237 4.49 -0.90 5.09
N GLY A 238 3.92 -2.04 4.72
CA GLY A 238 2.60 -2.44 5.15
C GLY A 238 2.45 -2.58 6.66
N ILE A 239 1.30 -2.20 7.18
CA ILE A 239 0.97 -2.27 8.59
C ILE A 239 -0.45 -2.81 8.79
N GLU A 240 -0.62 -3.66 9.81
CA GLU A 240 -1.92 -4.16 10.25
C GLU A 240 -1.98 -4.25 11.77
N LEU A 241 -3.19 -4.24 12.32
CA LEU A 241 -3.42 -4.40 13.76
C LEU A 241 -4.14 -5.71 14.08
N SER A 242 -3.86 -6.25 15.27
CA SER A 242 -4.75 -7.26 15.84
C SER A 242 -6.15 -6.69 16.08
N PRO A 243 -7.21 -7.50 16.06
CA PRO A 243 -8.58 -7.02 16.26
C PRO A 243 -8.81 -6.24 17.56
N ASP A 244 -8.02 -6.49 18.60
CA ASP A 244 -8.06 -5.77 19.89
C ASP A 244 -7.15 -4.51 19.91
N GLY A 245 -6.46 -4.21 18.78
CA GLY A 245 -5.60 -3.05 18.62
C GLY A 245 -4.28 -3.09 19.42
N LYS A 246 -3.93 -4.23 20.06
CA LYS A 246 -2.76 -4.30 20.95
C LYS A 246 -1.47 -4.74 20.26
N ILE A 247 -1.58 -5.41 19.12
CA ILE A 247 -0.44 -5.94 18.36
C ILE A 247 -0.39 -5.24 17.01
N ILE A 248 0.79 -4.75 16.67
CA ILE A 248 1.14 -4.25 15.34
C ILE A 248 1.82 -5.38 14.58
N TYR A 249 1.37 -5.64 13.36
CA TYR A 249 2.04 -6.45 12.36
C TYR A 249 2.66 -5.50 11.34
N LEU A 250 3.99 -5.53 11.22
CA LEU A 250 4.75 -4.55 10.45
C LEU A 250 5.65 -5.24 9.43
N ASN A 251 5.50 -4.84 8.18
CA ASN A 251 6.41 -5.18 7.09
C ASN A 251 7.61 -4.25 7.09
N VAL A 252 8.81 -4.83 7.10
CA VAL A 252 10.09 -4.11 7.06
C VAL A 252 10.73 -4.40 5.71
N TYR A 253 10.44 -3.57 4.71
CA TYR A 253 10.73 -3.84 3.30
C TYR A 253 12.22 -4.07 3.03
N LEU A 254 13.09 -3.13 3.38
CA LEU A 254 14.53 -3.28 3.18
C LEU A 254 15.21 -4.11 4.27
N GLY A 255 14.54 -4.34 5.39
CA GLY A 255 14.99 -5.25 6.43
C GLY A 255 14.71 -6.72 6.10
N ASN A 256 13.92 -7.02 5.08
CA ASN A 256 13.45 -8.37 4.74
C ASN A 256 12.85 -9.09 5.95
N GLU A 257 11.96 -8.42 6.66
CA GLU A 257 11.41 -8.91 7.93
C GLU A 257 9.91 -8.61 8.03
N PHE A 258 9.17 -9.56 8.61
CA PHE A 258 7.81 -9.34 9.11
C PHE A 258 7.85 -9.38 10.62
N LYS A 259 7.35 -8.34 11.29
CA LYS A 259 7.43 -8.17 12.74
C LYS A 259 6.05 -8.19 13.41
N LYS A 260 6.00 -8.83 14.59
CA LYS A 260 4.91 -8.76 15.55
C LYS A 260 5.36 -7.91 16.73
N ILE A 261 4.72 -6.74 16.94
CA ILE A 261 5.17 -5.72 17.89
C ILE A 261 4.03 -5.42 18.86
N ARG A 262 4.33 -5.30 20.15
CA ARG A 262 3.35 -4.81 21.13
C ARG A 262 3.20 -3.30 20.98
N ARG A 263 1.98 -2.82 20.67
CA ARG A 263 1.71 -1.40 20.43
C ARG A 263 2.05 -0.51 21.63
N SER A 264 1.78 -0.95 22.85
CA SER A 264 1.90 -0.12 24.05
C SER A 264 3.33 0.31 24.41
N ASP A 265 4.34 -0.46 24.01
CA ASP A 265 5.75 -0.22 24.37
C ASP A 265 6.73 -0.44 23.21
N GLY A 266 6.21 -0.78 22.02
CA GLY A 266 7.01 -1.04 20.82
C GLY A 266 7.91 -2.28 20.90
N LYS A 267 7.68 -3.16 21.88
CA LYS A 267 8.49 -4.37 22.04
C LYS A 267 8.19 -5.36 20.91
N THR A 268 9.21 -5.71 20.13
CA THR A 268 9.14 -6.83 19.20
C THR A 268 8.92 -8.14 19.97
N LEU A 269 7.80 -8.80 19.72
CA LEU A 269 7.42 -10.08 20.34
C LEU A 269 7.92 -11.27 19.54
N ALA A 270 7.92 -11.16 18.21
CA ALA A 270 8.41 -12.15 17.27
C ALA A 270 8.73 -11.47 15.94
N SER A 271 9.60 -12.09 15.15
CA SER A 271 9.83 -11.72 13.74
C SER A 271 10.20 -12.95 12.92
N ILE A 272 9.93 -12.87 11.62
CA ILE A 272 10.36 -13.86 10.62
C ILE A 272 11.03 -13.15 9.46
N GLU A 273 11.98 -13.83 8.82
CA GLU A 273 12.54 -13.38 7.55
C GLU A 273 11.51 -13.53 6.43
N LEU A 274 11.31 -12.46 5.67
CA LEU A 274 10.44 -12.41 4.51
C LEU A 274 11.00 -11.38 3.52
N ALA A 275 11.22 -11.79 2.28
CA ALA A 275 11.87 -10.96 1.28
C ALA A 275 11.00 -9.76 0.92
N ARG A 276 11.50 -8.56 1.21
CA ARG A 276 10.83 -7.28 0.86
C ARG A 276 9.30 -7.32 0.97
N PRO A 277 8.76 -7.54 2.19
CA PRO A 277 7.32 -7.58 2.39
C PRO A 277 6.72 -6.19 2.17
N ASP A 278 5.66 -6.15 1.36
CA ASP A 278 4.95 -4.92 0.98
C ASP A 278 3.68 -4.75 1.85
N ASN A 279 2.47 -4.78 1.32
CA ASN A 279 1.27 -4.63 2.13
C ASN A 279 0.87 -5.92 2.86
N VAL A 280 0.13 -5.76 3.96
CA VAL A 280 -0.42 -6.85 4.78
C VAL A 280 -1.91 -6.63 5.01
N ARG A 281 -2.72 -7.69 4.88
CA ARG A 281 -4.18 -7.65 5.10
C ARG A 281 -4.64 -8.91 5.83
N TRP A 282 -5.69 -8.79 6.65
CA TRP A 282 -6.38 -9.95 7.16
C TRP A 282 -7.10 -10.69 6.02
N ASN A 283 -7.11 -12.01 6.07
CA ASN A 283 -8.01 -12.82 5.25
C ASN A 283 -9.47 -12.63 5.70
N THR A 284 -10.42 -13.14 4.92
CA THR A 284 -11.86 -12.87 5.13
C THR A 284 -12.38 -13.27 6.51
N ASP A 285 -11.87 -14.35 7.10
CA ASP A 285 -12.30 -14.84 8.42
C ASP A 285 -11.49 -14.28 9.59
N GLY A 286 -10.47 -13.44 9.32
CA GLY A 286 -9.60 -12.82 10.32
C GLY A 286 -8.66 -13.79 11.03
N SER A 287 -8.45 -15.00 10.49
CA SER A 287 -7.60 -16.03 11.10
C SER A 287 -6.14 -15.94 10.67
N ARG A 288 -5.85 -15.34 9.52
CA ARG A 288 -4.52 -15.26 8.94
C ARG A 288 -4.24 -13.90 8.30
N LEU A 289 -2.96 -13.57 8.23
CA LEU A 289 -2.47 -12.39 7.52
C LEU A 289 -1.99 -12.79 6.14
N LEU A 290 -2.39 -12.04 5.13
CA LEU A 290 -1.92 -12.14 3.75
C LEU A 290 -0.89 -11.05 3.51
N VAL A 291 0.31 -11.43 3.12
CA VAL A 291 1.43 -10.52 2.88
C VAL A 291 1.92 -10.71 1.46
N ALA A 292 2.00 -9.62 0.70
CA ALA A 292 2.72 -9.60 -0.56
C ALA A 292 4.22 -9.39 -0.31
N SER A 293 5.06 -10.08 -1.06
CA SER A 293 6.51 -10.11 -0.86
C SER A 293 7.21 -10.12 -2.22
N HIS A 294 8.14 -9.19 -2.47
CA HIS A 294 8.88 -9.12 -3.71
C HIS A 294 10.12 -10.02 -3.69
N THR A 295 10.24 -10.92 -4.66
CA THR A 295 11.35 -11.87 -4.74
C THR A 295 12.49 -11.39 -5.68
N GLY A 296 12.22 -10.48 -6.64
CA GLY A 296 13.22 -9.89 -7.52
C GLY A 296 14.28 -9.04 -6.79
N SER A 297 15.27 -8.53 -7.48
CA SER A 297 16.31 -7.67 -6.90
C SER A 297 15.84 -6.21 -6.71
N ILE A 298 16.57 -5.43 -5.92
CA ILE A 298 16.33 -3.98 -5.80
C ILE A 298 16.55 -3.27 -7.15
N SER A 299 17.51 -3.72 -7.96
CA SER A 299 17.72 -3.18 -9.30
C SER A 299 16.53 -3.44 -10.23
N ASP A 300 15.91 -4.63 -10.13
CA ASP A 300 14.70 -4.95 -10.90
C ASP A 300 13.51 -4.07 -10.46
N MET A 301 13.36 -3.86 -9.15
CA MET A 301 12.34 -2.95 -8.59
C MET A 301 12.53 -1.50 -9.10
N LEU A 302 13.76 -0.98 -9.09
CA LEU A 302 14.05 0.36 -9.59
C LEU A 302 13.82 0.48 -11.10
N ALA A 303 14.12 -0.58 -11.88
CA ALA A 303 13.82 -0.63 -13.29
C ALA A 303 12.31 -0.61 -13.56
N CYS A 304 11.50 -1.29 -12.72
CA CYS A 304 10.05 -1.25 -12.80
C CYS A 304 9.47 0.16 -12.65
N GLN A 305 10.03 0.98 -11.77
CA GLN A 305 9.54 2.35 -11.56
C GLN A 305 9.64 3.21 -12.82
N GLN A 306 10.58 2.90 -13.71
CA GLN A 306 10.82 3.63 -14.97
C GLN A 306 10.00 3.08 -16.15
N GLN A 307 9.24 2.00 -15.95
CA GLN A 307 8.45 1.40 -17.01
C GLN A 307 7.23 2.27 -17.33
N GLU A 308 6.97 2.53 -18.61
CA GLU A 308 5.88 3.41 -19.04
C GLU A 308 4.59 2.65 -19.38
N THR A 309 4.68 1.40 -19.84
CA THR A 309 3.53 0.61 -20.31
C THR A 309 3.53 -0.80 -19.76
N GLY A 310 2.36 -1.45 -19.73
CA GLY A 310 2.18 -2.83 -19.30
C GLY A 310 2.39 -3.02 -17.80
N SER A 311 2.59 -4.26 -17.37
CA SER A 311 2.87 -4.60 -15.97
C SER A 311 4.35 -4.93 -15.77
N CYS A 312 4.90 -4.49 -14.65
CA CYS A 312 6.26 -4.81 -14.25
C CYS A 312 6.42 -6.32 -14.00
N PRO A 313 7.45 -6.99 -14.55
CA PRO A 313 7.66 -8.42 -14.40
C PRO A 313 8.39 -8.83 -13.10
N LEU A 314 8.51 -7.95 -12.11
CA LEU A 314 9.17 -8.25 -10.84
C LEU A 314 8.52 -9.45 -10.15
N GLY A 315 9.32 -10.46 -9.82
CA GLY A 315 8.85 -11.65 -9.11
C GLY A 315 8.26 -11.32 -7.73
N PHE A 316 7.22 -12.07 -7.34
CA PHE A 316 6.55 -11.90 -6.06
C PHE A 316 6.01 -13.21 -5.48
N GLU A 317 5.73 -13.17 -4.18
CA GLU A 317 4.98 -14.21 -3.46
C GLU A 317 3.83 -13.57 -2.67
N ILE A 318 2.72 -14.31 -2.52
CA ILE A 318 1.69 -14.03 -1.53
C ILE A 318 1.81 -15.08 -0.44
N VAL A 319 2.09 -14.62 0.77
CA VAL A 319 2.36 -15.47 1.93
C VAL A 319 1.23 -15.34 2.95
N SER A 320 0.69 -16.46 3.38
CA SER A 320 -0.28 -16.54 4.48
C SER A 320 0.47 -16.79 5.79
N ILE A 321 0.30 -15.91 6.78
CA ILE A 321 1.02 -15.94 8.07
C ILE A 321 0.01 -16.16 9.21
N ASP A 322 0.33 -17.09 10.10
CA ASP A 322 -0.40 -17.26 11.36
C ASP A 322 -0.06 -16.11 12.33
N PRO A 323 -1.04 -15.35 12.83
CA PRO A 323 -0.77 -14.21 13.71
C PRO A 323 -0.27 -14.62 15.11
N GLY A 324 -0.45 -15.88 15.49
CA GLY A 324 -0.03 -16.42 16.79
C GLY A 324 1.47 -16.68 16.83
N ASP A 325 1.95 -17.62 16.00
CA ASP A 325 3.31 -18.14 16.00
C ASP A 325 4.17 -17.69 14.81
N LEU A 326 3.59 -16.92 13.87
CA LEU A 326 4.19 -16.45 12.62
C LEU A 326 4.57 -17.59 11.64
N SER A 327 4.02 -18.79 11.81
CA SER A 327 4.17 -19.84 10.81
C SER A 327 3.57 -19.40 9.49
N ARG A 328 4.26 -19.69 8.37
CA ARG A 328 3.90 -19.16 7.05
C ARG A 328 3.73 -20.24 6.00
N VAL A 329 2.87 -19.96 5.01
CA VAL A 329 2.66 -20.79 3.81
C VAL A 329 2.62 -19.85 2.61
N THR A 330 3.40 -20.12 1.58
CA THR A 330 3.30 -19.42 0.30
C THR A 330 2.06 -19.94 -0.43
N LEU A 331 1.12 -19.02 -0.72
CA LEU A 331 -0.09 -19.32 -1.48
C LEU A 331 0.13 -19.15 -2.98
N VAL A 332 0.80 -18.04 -3.37
CA VAL A 332 1.12 -17.71 -4.77
C VAL A 332 2.61 -17.43 -4.85
N ALA A 333 3.27 -17.96 -5.87
CA ALA A 333 4.60 -17.54 -6.28
C ALA A 333 4.57 -17.33 -7.80
N ASN A 334 5.02 -16.16 -8.27
CA ASN A 334 5.01 -15.83 -9.69
C ASN A 334 6.24 -15.03 -10.11
N GLU A 335 6.77 -15.39 -11.26
CA GLU A 335 7.85 -14.67 -11.96
C GLU A 335 7.42 -14.43 -13.41
N GLY A 336 7.34 -13.16 -13.82
CA GLY A 336 6.91 -12.77 -15.17
C GLY A 336 5.39 -12.77 -15.35
N PRO A 337 4.88 -13.11 -16.58
CA PRO A 337 3.46 -13.03 -16.88
C PRO A 337 2.59 -13.88 -15.94
N PRO A 338 1.32 -13.47 -15.71
CA PRO A 338 0.60 -12.38 -16.35
C PRO A 338 0.71 -11.04 -15.63
N MET A 339 1.33 -10.99 -14.46
CA MET A 339 1.50 -9.83 -13.60
C MET A 339 2.74 -10.03 -12.73
N GLY A 340 3.44 -8.97 -12.42
CA GLY A 340 4.50 -8.96 -11.41
C GLY A 340 4.31 -7.83 -10.41
N ALA A 341 5.28 -7.65 -9.53
CA ALA A 341 5.32 -6.57 -8.55
C ALA A 341 4.07 -6.47 -7.67
N ALA A 342 3.48 -7.61 -7.28
CA ALA A 342 2.29 -7.59 -6.44
C ALA A 342 2.59 -6.96 -5.09
N THR A 343 1.77 -5.96 -4.71
CA THR A 343 1.91 -5.18 -3.48
C THR A 343 0.92 -5.59 -2.41
N VAL A 344 -0.22 -6.13 -2.79
CA VAL A 344 -1.30 -6.48 -1.88
C VAL A 344 -2.02 -7.75 -2.33
N ALA A 345 -2.58 -8.48 -1.38
CA ALA A 345 -3.56 -9.53 -1.62
C ALA A 345 -4.75 -9.37 -0.68
N VAL A 346 -5.95 -9.41 -1.22
CA VAL A 346 -7.20 -9.49 -0.45
C VAL A 346 -7.99 -10.71 -0.85
N GLN A 347 -8.67 -11.33 0.11
CA GLN A 347 -9.50 -12.50 -0.14
C GLN A 347 -10.96 -12.12 -0.33
N VAL A 348 -11.58 -12.63 -1.39
CA VAL A 348 -13.03 -12.54 -1.65
C VAL A 348 -13.55 -13.94 -1.97
N GLY A 349 -14.31 -14.52 -1.05
CA GLY A 349 -14.73 -15.92 -1.17
C GLY A 349 -13.53 -16.88 -1.26
N ASP A 350 -13.49 -17.66 -2.33
CA ASP A 350 -12.43 -18.62 -2.61
C ASP A 350 -11.34 -18.08 -3.54
N ASP A 351 -11.27 -16.76 -3.72
CA ASP A 351 -10.30 -16.11 -4.59
C ASP A 351 -9.44 -15.09 -3.85
N LEU A 352 -8.20 -14.94 -4.28
CA LEU A 352 -7.36 -13.79 -3.95
C LEU A 352 -7.39 -12.80 -5.10
N TYR A 353 -7.50 -11.51 -4.78
CA TYR A 353 -7.29 -10.41 -5.70
C TYR A 353 -5.99 -9.69 -5.32
N LEU A 354 -5.13 -9.50 -6.31
CA LEU A 354 -3.78 -8.95 -6.14
C LEU A 354 -3.70 -7.59 -6.82
N GLY A 355 -3.08 -6.62 -6.14
CA GLY A 355 -2.72 -5.32 -6.69
C GLY A 355 -1.23 -5.25 -7.03
N THR A 356 -0.80 -4.17 -7.70
CA THR A 356 0.60 -3.92 -8.11
C THR A 356 0.92 -2.44 -8.07
N PHE A 357 2.14 -2.08 -7.66
CA PHE A 357 2.56 -0.66 -7.66
C PHE A 357 2.89 -0.13 -9.06
N LYS A 358 3.14 -1.04 -10.03
CA LYS A 358 3.48 -0.64 -11.41
C LYS A 358 2.89 -1.61 -12.41
N GLY A 359 1.79 -1.20 -13.01
CA GLY A 359 1.07 -2.00 -14.00
C GLY A 359 -0.34 -1.49 -14.26
N ASP A 360 -0.95 -2.08 -15.28
CA ASP A 360 -2.27 -1.72 -15.79
C ASP A 360 -3.37 -2.70 -15.35
N ARG A 361 -3.08 -3.55 -14.34
CA ARG A 361 -3.95 -4.70 -14.03
C ARG A 361 -3.96 -5.11 -12.56
N LEU A 362 -5.07 -5.70 -12.14
CA LEU A 362 -5.16 -6.64 -11.01
C LEU A 362 -4.90 -8.06 -11.50
N ALA A 363 -4.71 -9.00 -10.58
CA ALA A 363 -4.80 -10.43 -10.87
C ALA A 363 -5.72 -11.15 -9.88
N ARG A 364 -6.44 -12.17 -10.37
CA ARG A 364 -7.21 -13.11 -9.57
C ARG A 364 -6.48 -14.43 -9.48
N ALA A 365 -6.38 -14.99 -8.27
CA ALA A 365 -5.79 -16.31 -8.00
C ALA A 365 -6.80 -17.19 -7.25
N PRO A 366 -7.36 -18.25 -7.87
CA PRO A 366 -8.28 -19.16 -7.17
C PRO A 366 -7.57 -19.98 -6.10
N LEU A 367 -8.01 -19.94 -4.84
CA LEU A 367 -7.40 -20.67 -3.71
C LEU A 367 -7.44 -22.18 -3.92
N ALA A 368 -8.49 -22.71 -4.55
CA ALA A 368 -8.63 -24.14 -4.84
C ALA A 368 -7.49 -24.70 -5.71
N THR A 369 -6.96 -23.89 -6.63
CA THR A 369 -5.83 -24.26 -7.49
C THR A 369 -4.49 -24.19 -6.76
N LEU A 370 -4.41 -23.42 -5.70
CA LEU A 370 -3.18 -23.16 -4.93
C LEU A 370 -2.94 -24.24 -3.84
N ILE A 371 -4.00 -24.76 -3.23
CA ILE A 371 -3.94 -25.76 -2.14
C ILE A 371 -3.71 -27.16 -2.68
N SER A 372 -3.96 -27.41 -3.96
CA SER A 372 -3.82 -28.74 -4.60
C SER A 372 -2.40 -29.05 -5.09
N ARG A 373 -1.43 -28.18 -4.86
CA ARG A 373 -0.01 -28.33 -5.18
C ARG A 373 0.82 -28.50 -3.89
#